data_a24e1dade996b92fae25550f703584f3
#
_entry.id   a24e1dade996b92fae25550f703584f3
#
_cell.length_a   1.000
_cell.length_b   1.000
_cell.length_c   1.000
_cell.angle_alpha   90.00
_cell.angle_beta   90.00
_cell.angle_gamma   90.00
#
_symmetry.space_group_name_H-M   'P 1'
#
loop_
_entity.id
_entity.type
_entity.pdbx_description
1 polymer ?
#
loop_
_entity_poly.entity_id
_entity_poly.type
_entity_poly.pdbx_seq_one_letter_code
_entity_poly.pdbx_strand_id
1 'polypeptide(L)'
;MRLWNGLLALSAALFASVAVAGPVNINTADAATLATELVGIGPALAAEIVRDREQNGQFDSPDALARVKGVGARIVEMNRANIRVSEQPAAK
;
A
#
# COMPACT_ATOMS: atom_id res chain seq x y z
N MET A 1 22.44 22.34 -31.15
CA MET A 1 22.13 22.24 -30.80
C MET A 1 21.43 22.14 -30.16
N ARG A 2 21.25 22.17 -29.91
CA ARG A 2 20.67 22.16 -29.38
C ARG A 2 19.84 21.43 -28.99
N LEU A 3 19.50 20.92 -28.88
CA LEU A 3 18.62 20.18 -28.68
C LEU A 3 18.79 19.28 -27.73
N TRP A 4 19.44 18.80 -27.72
CA TRP A 4 19.66 17.85 -26.98
C TRP A 4 19.44 18.06 -25.67
N ASN A 5 19.50 18.86 -25.43
CA ASN A 5 19.42 19.13 -24.20
C ASN A 5 18.22 18.73 -23.59
N GLY A 6 17.32 18.80 -24.06
CA GLY A 6 16.20 18.52 -23.39
C GLY A 6 16.18 17.19 -22.86
N LEU A 7 16.67 16.50 -23.56
CA LEU A 7 16.53 15.25 -23.16
C LEU A 7 16.98 14.91 -21.94
N LEU A 8 17.92 15.29 -21.69
CA LEU A 8 18.40 14.85 -20.55
C LEU A 8 17.59 15.11 -19.48
N ALA A 9 17.01 15.95 -19.49
CA ALA A 9 16.34 16.27 -18.39
C ALA A 9 15.45 15.28 -17.89
N LEU A 10 14.73 14.94 -18.61
CA LEU A 10 13.83 14.13 -18.14
C LEU A 10 14.18 13.05 -17.39
N SER A 11 15.02 12.62 -17.66
CA SER A 11 15.26 11.48 -17.03
C SER A 11 15.26 11.58 -15.66
N ALA A 12 15.68 12.45 -15.21
CA ALA A 12 15.82 12.50 -13.91
C ALA A 12 14.66 12.25 -13.18
N ALA A 13 13.77 12.68 -13.50
CA ALA A 13 12.71 12.59 -12.77
C ALA A 13 12.36 11.36 -12.26
N LEU A 14 12.36 10.62 -12.89
CA LEU A 14 11.89 9.54 -12.48
C LEU A 14 12.21 8.95 -11.33
N PHE A 15 13.05 8.82 -11.07
CA PHE A 15 13.38 8.03 -10.09
C PHE A 15 13.00 8.43 -8.87
N ALA A 16 12.71 9.27 -8.86
CA ALA A 16 12.43 9.72 -7.68
C ALA A 16 11.57 8.86 -6.96
N SER A 17 10.87 8.32 -7.51
CA SER A 17 10.01 7.65 -6.80
C SER A 17 10.37 6.59 -6.04
N VAL A 18 11.25 6.43 -5.87
CA VAL A 18 11.59 5.46 -5.16
C VAL A 18 10.88 5.10 -4.16
N ALA A 19 10.38 4.50 -4.14
CA ALA A 19 9.68 4.08 -3.29
C ALA A 19 10.10 3.71 -2.13
N VAL A 20 9.63 3.78 -1.39
CA VAL A 20 10.01 3.47 -0.30
C VAL A 20 9.34 2.47 0.27
N ALA A 21 9.79 1.72 0.73
CA ALA A 21 9.20 0.71 1.24
C ALA A 21 8.66 1.10 2.46
N GLY A 22 7.99 1.30 2.97
CA GLY A 22 7.54 1.66 4.24
C GLY A 22 6.18 1.17 4.44
N PRO A 23 5.58 1.54 5.51
CA PRO A 23 4.24 1.07 5.79
C PRO A 23 3.25 1.44 4.71
N VAL A 24 2.34 0.55 4.47
CA VAL A 24 1.36 0.73 3.45
C VAL A 24 0.07 1.21 4.09
N ASN A 25 -0.55 2.20 3.53
CA ASN A 25 -1.83 2.66 4.04
C ASN A 25 -2.92 1.80 3.41
N ILE A 26 -3.49 0.91 4.20
CA ILE A 26 -4.46 -0.04 3.66
C ILE A 26 -5.78 0.61 3.27
N ASN A 27 -5.98 1.85 3.64
CA ASN A 27 -7.21 2.53 3.26
C ASN A 27 -7.09 3.27 1.94
N THR A 28 -5.88 3.46 1.43
CA THR A 28 -5.71 4.21 0.20
C THR A 28 -4.92 3.46 -0.88
N ALA A 29 -4.16 2.45 -0.52
CA ALA A 29 -3.35 1.76 -1.49
C ALA A 29 -4.22 0.98 -2.46
N ASP A 30 -3.75 0.84 -3.68
CA ASP A 30 -4.51 0.05 -4.65
C ASP A 30 -4.17 -1.42 -4.48
N ALA A 31 -4.91 -2.27 -5.15
CA ALA A 31 -4.74 -3.71 -4.97
C ALA A 31 -3.34 -4.18 -5.34
N ALA A 32 -2.77 -3.61 -6.38
CA ALA A 32 -1.43 -4.04 -6.80
C ALA A 32 -0.40 -3.72 -5.73
N THR A 33 -0.52 -2.56 -5.10
CA THR A 33 0.39 -2.18 -4.05
C THR A 33 0.21 -3.08 -2.83
N LEU A 34 -1.03 -3.37 -2.48
CA LEU A 34 -1.27 -4.24 -1.34
C LEU A 34 -0.67 -5.61 -1.59
N ALA A 35 -0.84 -6.14 -2.79
CA ALA A 35 -0.32 -7.46 -3.09
C ALA A 35 1.21 -7.48 -3.08
N THR A 36 1.83 -6.37 -3.43
CA THR A 36 3.27 -6.32 -3.48
C THR A 36 3.87 -6.09 -2.11
N GLU A 37 3.26 -5.22 -1.33
CA GLU A 37 3.85 -4.82 -0.07
C GLU A 37 3.49 -5.66 1.14
N LEU A 38 2.41 -6.37 1.10
CA LEU A 38 1.99 -7.14 2.27
C LEU A 38 2.28 -8.61 2.08
N VAL A 39 2.86 -9.21 3.08
CA VAL A 39 3.23 -10.60 3.03
C VAL A 39 1.98 -11.47 3.15
N GLY A 40 1.87 -12.43 2.31
CA GLY A 40 0.72 -13.35 2.39
C GLY A 40 -0.53 -12.85 1.70
N ILE A 41 -0.47 -11.70 1.05
CA ILE A 41 -1.61 -11.17 0.37
C ILE A 41 -1.32 -11.13 -1.11
N GLY A 42 -1.97 -11.97 -1.86
CA GLY A 42 -1.81 -11.98 -3.30
C GLY A 42 -2.85 -11.11 -3.95
N PRO A 43 -2.89 -11.12 -5.27
CA PRO A 43 -3.81 -10.24 -5.99
C PRO A 43 -5.27 -10.44 -5.65
N ALA A 44 -5.70 -11.67 -5.47
CA ALA A 44 -7.11 -11.91 -5.18
C ALA A 44 -7.49 -11.37 -3.81
N LEU A 45 -6.63 -11.59 -2.83
CA LEU A 45 -6.94 -11.12 -1.51
C LEU A 45 -6.81 -9.61 -1.44
N ALA A 46 -5.88 -9.04 -2.18
CA ALA A 46 -5.76 -7.60 -2.23
C ALA A 46 -7.03 -6.97 -2.81
N ALA A 47 -7.61 -7.61 -3.80
CA ALA A 47 -8.85 -7.10 -4.38
C ALA A 47 -9.97 -7.17 -3.35
N GLU A 48 -9.96 -8.19 -2.50
CA GLU A 48 -10.98 -8.30 -1.47
C GLU A 48 -10.83 -7.20 -0.42
N ILE A 49 -9.60 -6.84 -0.12
CA ILE A 49 -9.36 -5.76 0.83
C ILE A 49 -9.92 -4.45 0.27
N VAL A 50 -9.67 -4.17 -0.99
CA VAL A 50 -10.17 -2.96 -1.61
C VAL A 50 -11.70 -2.98 -1.63
N ARG A 51 -12.27 -4.12 -1.96
CA ARG A 51 -13.70 -4.21 -2.00
C ARG A 51 -14.31 -3.99 -0.61
N ASP A 52 -13.67 -4.56 0.40
CA ASP A 52 -14.19 -4.45 1.74
C ASP A 52 -14.19 -2.99 2.20
N ARG A 53 -13.11 -2.28 1.95
CA ARG A 53 -13.09 -0.91 2.43
C ARG A 53 -14.09 -0.03 1.69
N GLU A 54 -14.40 -0.38 0.46
CA GLU A 54 -15.38 0.38 -0.29
C GLU A 54 -16.79 0.09 0.17
N GLN A 55 -17.05 -1.12 0.61
CA GLN A 55 -18.37 -1.47 1.04
C GLN A 55 -18.60 -1.24 2.51
N ASN A 56 -17.62 -1.40 3.33
CA ASN A 56 -17.80 -1.34 4.76
C ASN A 56 -17.07 -0.21 5.44
N GLY A 57 -16.39 0.62 4.69
CA GLY A 57 -15.73 1.76 5.28
C GLY A 57 -14.28 1.49 5.60
N GLN A 58 -13.59 2.51 5.98
CA GLN A 58 -12.18 2.39 6.21
C GLN A 58 -11.86 1.48 7.37
N PHE A 59 -10.64 0.97 7.35
CA PHE A 59 -10.17 0.16 8.45
C PHE A 59 -9.67 1.12 9.53
N ASP A 60 -10.04 0.89 10.76
CA ASP A 60 -9.63 1.75 11.85
C ASP A 60 -8.31 1.34 12.46
N SER A 61 -7.88 0.15 12.21
CA SER A 61 -6.64 -0.34 12.77
C SER A 61 -6.14 -1.48 11.93
N PRO A 62 -4.90 -1.90 12.09
CA PRO A 62 -4.42 -3.06 11.35
C PRO A 62 -5.24 -4.31 11.66
N ASP A 63 -5.72 -4.42 12.89
CA ASP A 63 -6.49 -5.60 13.26
C ASP A 63 -7.81 -5.67 12.50
N ALA A 64 -8.32 -4.55 12.06
CA ALA A 64 -9.57 -4.58 11.32
C ALA A 64 -9.45 -5.31 9.98
N LEU A 65 -8.23 -5.50 9.49
CA LEU A 65 -8.07 -6.26 8.27
C LEU A 65 -8.60 -7.67 8.42
N ALA A 66 -8.65 -8.19 9.64
CA ALA A 66 -9.12 -9.55 9.83
C ALA A 66 -10.59 -9.71 9.46
N ARG A 67 -11.32 -8.63 9.27
CA ARG A 67 -12.70 -8.77 8.88
C ARG A 67 -12.82 -9.15 7.40
N VAL A 68 -11.73 -9.02 6.64
CA VAL A 68 -11.77 -9.38 5.24
C VAL A 68 -11.66 -10.89 5.13
N LYS A 69 -12.58 -11.52 4.38
CA LYS A 69 -12.53 -12.93 4.28
C LYS A 69 -11.24 -13.36 3.66
N GLY A 70 -10.53 -14.22 4.25
CA GLY A 70 -9.26 -14.69 3.76
C GLY A 70 -8.08 -14.09 4.50
N VAL A 71 -8.30 -13.03 5.28
CA VAL A 71 -7.22 -12.43 6.03
C VAL A 71 -7.42 -12.88 7.47
N GLY A 72 -6.53 -13.66 7.98
CA GLY A 72 -6.65 -14.12 9.34
C GLY A 72 -5.75 -13.32 10.25
N ALA A 73 -5.85 -13.60 11.53
CA ALA A 73 -5.04 -12.90 12.51
C ALA A 73 -3.56 -13.07 12.24
N ARG A 74 -3.16 -14.22 11.72
CA ARG A 74 -1.76 -14.44 11.46
C ARG A 74 -1.25 -13.51 10.38
N ILE A 75 -2.02 -13.27 9.35
CA ILE A 75 -1.59 -12.38 8.30
C ILE A 75 -1.47 -10.97 8.85
N VAL A 76 -2.38 -10.58 9.73
CA VAL A 76 -2.30 -9.27 10.32
C VAL A 76 -1.01 -9.16 11.14
N GLU A 77 -0.71 -10.18 11.93
CA GLU A 77 0.48 -10.09 12.75
C GLU A 77 1.76 -10.05 11.92
N MET A 78 1.79 -10.77 10.83
CA MET A 78 2.98 -10.76 9.99
C MET A 78 3.22 -9.40 9.35
N ASN A 79 2.17 -8.62 9.22
CA ASN A 79 2.29 -7.36 8.52
C ASN A 79 2.12 -6.15 9.42
N ARG A 80 1.90 -6.35 10.70
CA ARG A 80 1.51 -5.26 11.57
C ARG A 80 2.44 -4.05 11.48
N ALA A 81 3.71 -4.26 11.46
CA ALA A 81 4.64 -3.15 11.41
C ALA A 81 4.66 -2.45 10.06
N ASN A 82 4.05 -3.08 9.07
CA ASN A 82 4.06 -2.52 7.73
C ASN A 82 2.69 -1.97 7.32
N ILE A 83 1.76 -1.86 8.25
CA ILE A 83 0.43 -1.39 7.96
C ILE A 83 0.17 -0.08 8.68
N ARG A 84 -0.42 0.86 7.97
CA ARG A 84 -0.94 2.02 8.64
C ARG A 84 -2.32 2.30 8.07
N VAL A 85 -3.11 3.04 8.81
CA VAL A 85 -4.49 3.29 8.40
C VAL A 85 -4.78 4.75 8.15
N SER A 86 -3.78 5.61 8.27
CA SER A 86 -4.00 7.01 7.99
C SER A 86 -2.82 7.58 7.28
N GLU A 87 -2.98 8.72 6.69
CA GLU A 87 -1.87 9.34 6.01
C GLU A 87 -0.89 9.94 6.97
N GLN A 88 -1.26 10.16 8.21
CA GLN A 88 -0.38 10.73 9.12
C GLN A 88 0.55 9.77 9.68
N PRO A 89 1.75 10.14 9.90
CA PRO A 89 2.71 9.25 10.46
C PRO A 89 2.23 8.92 11.82
N ALA A 90 2.63 7.85 12.24
CA ALA A 90 2.23 7.43 13.49
C ALA A 90 2.71 8.37 14.44
N ALA A 91 2.24 8.85 15.04
CA ALA A 91 2.68 9.78 15.84
C ALA A 91 3.43 9.58 16.79
N LYS A 92 3.55 9.82 16.96
CA LYS A 92 3.93 9.87 17.68
C LYS A 92 3.88 9.81 18.16
#